data_1ab066e01f722b09dcd07b70ee8a0ae2
#
_entry.id   1ab066e01f722b09dcd07b70ee8a0ae2
#
_cell.length_a   1.000
_cell.length_b   1.000
_cell.length_c   1.000
_cell.angle_alpha   90.00
_cell.angle_beta   90.00
_cell.angle_gamma   90.00
#
_symmetry.space_group_name_H-M   'P 1'
#
loop_
_entity.id
_entity.type
_entity.pdbx_description
1 polymer ?
#
loop_
_entity_poly.entity_id
_entity_poly.type
_entity_poly.pdbx_seq_one_letter_code
_entity_poly.pdbx_strand_id
1 'polypeptide(L)'
;DAKGFPDHLAVAANQGMLLQMLIQMNQCKRVLELGTFAAYSTMWLARALPEDGYILTIEGRDTHAALGQENIDRAQLKQKVELKVGRAAEILKALPEDTEAFDFIFIDADKQSYPEYLELSLKLSRSGTIIFLDNVIRAGEILNPDNHKPSIEGIRDMFKAMQNHSRILSCTALQTVGSKGHDGFALAIVK
;
A
#
# COMPACT_ATOMS: atom_id res chain seq x y z
N ASP A 1 2.20 14.37 -16.52
CA ASP A 1 1.26 15.42 -16.14
C ASP A 1 1.86 16.83 -16.38
N ALA A 2 1.07 17.88 -16.20
CA ALA A 2 1.48 19.27 -16.43
C ALA A 2 2.61 19.75 -15.48
N LYS A 3 2.91 19.00 -14.40
CA LYS A 3 3.98 19.28 -13.43
C LYS A 3 5.22 18.37 -13.62
N GLY A 4 5.28 17.57 -14.70
CA GLY A 4 6.44 16.71 -15.02
C GLY A 4 6.56 15.44 -14.19
N PHE A 5 5.53 15.05 -13.43
CA PHE A 5 5.52 13.78 -12.72
C PHE A 5 5.12 12.62 -13.64
N PRO A 6 5.77 11.46 -13.53
CA PRO A 6 5.52 10.33 -14.41
C PRO A 6 4.18 9.65 -14.08
N ASP A 7 3.25 9.62 -15.04
CA ASP A 7 1.92 9.02 -14.89
C ASP A 7 1.95 7.52 -14.60
N HIS A 8 3.05 6.84 -14.95
CA HIS A 8 3.19 5.40 -14.78
C HIS A 8 3.42 4.98 -13.32
N LEU A 9 3.65 5.90 -12.38
CA LEU A 9 3.82 5.58 -10.96
C LEU A 9 2.50 5.36 -10.23
N ALA A 10 1.38 5.91 -10.71
CA ALA A 10 0.07 5.67 -10.08
C ALA A 10 -0.48 4.28 -10.43
N VAL A 11 -1.31 3.69 -9.59
CA VAL A 11 -2.02 2.44 -9.89
C VAL A 11 -2.90 2.58 -11.14
N ALA A 12 -3.17 1.49 -11.86
CA ALA A 12 -4.12 1.51 -12.96
C ALA A 12 -5.56 1.71 -12.44
N ALA A 13 -6.45 2.27 -13.27
CA ALA A 13 -7.82 2.58 -12.83
C ALA A 13 -8.61 1.33 -12.39
N ASN A 14 -8.43 0.20 -13.07
CA ASN A 14 -9.04 -1.07 -12.67
C ASN A 14 -8.47 -1.62 -11.35
N GLN A 15 -7.19 -1.38 -11.05
CA GLN A 15 -6.60 -1.71 -9.75
C GLN A 15 -7.13 -0.78 -8.65
N GLY A 16 -7.29 0.52 -8.93
CA GLY A 16 -7.97 1.45 -8.03
C GLY A 16 -9.39 1.00 -7.70
N MET A 17 -10.16 0.56 -8.70
CA MET A 17 -11.48 -0.01 -8.49
C MET A 17 -11.44 -1.29 -7.64
N LEU A 18 -10.46 -2.17 -7.85
CA LEU A 18 -10.29 -3.37 -7.02
C LEU A 18 -10.04 -3.00 -5.55
N LEU A 19 -9.15 -2.03 -5.29
CA LEU A 19 -8.89 -1.53 -3.94
C LEU A 19 -10.19 -1.01 -3.29
N GLN A 20 -10.98 -0.22 -4.03
CA GLN A 20 -12.28 0.26 -3.56
C GLN A 20 -13.22 -0.89 -3.22
N MET A 21 -13.36 -1.89 -4.09
CA MET A 21 -14.22 -3.05 -3.86
C MET A 21 -13.78 -3.84 -2.61
N LEU A 22 -12.48 -4.09 -2.42
CA LEU A 22 -11.97 -4.80 -1.25
C LEU A 22 -12.30 -4.07 0.05
N ILE A 23 -12.17 -2.75 0.09
CA ILE A 23 -12.53 -1.92 1.24
C ILE A 23 -14.03 -2.03 1.53
N GLN A 24 -14.88 -1.92 0.50
CA GLN A 24 -16.34 -1.98 0.66
C GLN A 24 -16.80 -3.38 1.08
N MET A 25 -16.28 -4.44 0.46
CA MET A 25 -16.63 -5.84 0.79
C MET A 25 -16.25 -6.20 2.22
N ASN A 26 -15.11 -5.70 2.71
CA ASN A 26 -14.62 -5.94 4.07
C ASN A 26 -15.12 -4.89 5.09
N GLN A 27 -15.98 -3.95 4.67
CA GLN A 27 -16.55 -2.89 5.50
C GLN A 27 -15.48 -2.12 6.29
N CYS A 28 -14.34 -1.85 5.66
CA CYS A 28 -13.21 -1.18 6.28
C CYS A 28 -13.57 0.25 6.71
N LYS A 29 -13.08 0.67 7.86
CA LYS A 29 -13.16 2.04 8.38
C LYS A 29 -11.79 2.70 8.50
N ARG A 30 -10.75 1.93 8.75
CA ARG A 30 -9.39 2.43 8.98
C ARG A 30 -8.43 1.82 7.96
N VAL A 31 -7.77 2.68 7.21
CA VAL A 31 -6.82 2.29 6.16
C VAL A 31 -5.45 2.89 6.43
N LEU A 32 -4.41 2.09 6.21
CA LEU A 32 -3.02 2.54 6.15
C LEU A 32 -2.53 2.43 4.71
N GLU A 33 -1.88 3.47 4.20
CA GLU A 33 -1.23 3.48 2.90
C GLU A 33 0.24 3.87 3.03
N LEU A 34 1.13 3.05 2.47
CA LEU A 34 2.56 3.34 2.38
C LEU A 34 2.91 3.65 0.93
N GLY A 35 3.22 4.91 0.64
CA GLY A 35 3.44 5.47 -0.68
C GLY A 35 2.21 6.24 -1.19
N THR A 36 2.17 7.55 -0.94
CA THR A 36 1.08 8.44 -1.37
C THR A 36 1.25 8.91 -2.81
N PHE A 37 2.48 9.29 -3.19
CA PHE A 37 2.80 9.94 -4.45
C PHE A 37 1.82 11.10 -4.75
N ALA A 38 1.09 11.02 -5.86
CA ALA A 38 0.08 12.00 -6.27
C ALA A 38 -1.31 11.76 -5.66
N ALA A 39 -1.42 10.88 -4.65
CA ALA A 39 -2.64 10.49 -3.95
C ALA A 39 -3.72 9.85 -4.85
N TYR A 40 -3.36 9.24 -5.98
CA TYR A 40 -4.34 8.60 -6.85
C TYR A 40 -4.97 7.36 -6.19
N SER A 41 -4.17 6.45 -5.65
CA SER A 41 -4.63 5.32 -4.83
C SER A 41 -5.35 5.79 -3.58
N THR A 42 -4.81 6.79 -2.89
CA THR A 42 -5.41 7.42 -1.71
C THR A 42 -6.85 7.87 -1.98
N MET A 43 -7.12 8.48 -3.14
CA MET A 43 -8.46 8.91 -3.53
C MET A 43 -9.44 7.74 -3.73
N TRP A 44 -8.98 6.62 -4.32
CA TRP A 44 -9.80 5.41 -4.45
C TRP A 44 -10.13 4.82 -3.07
N LEU A 45 -9.12 4.71 -2.21
CA LEU A 45 -9.26 4.21 -0.85
C LEU A 45 -10.20 5.09 -0.02
N ALA A 46 -9.98 6.40 0.00
CA ALA A 46 -10.77 7.34 0.79
C ALA A 46 -12.24 7.45 0.35
N ARG A 47 -12.52 7.34 -0.96
CA ARG A 47 -13.89 7.33 -1.48
C ARG A 47 -14.64 6.05 -1.17
N ALA A 48 -13.91 4.94 -0.94
CA ALA A 48 -14.50 3.67 -0.55
C ALA A 48 -14.95 3.63 0.90
N LEU A 49 -14.33 4.45 1.76
CA LEU A 49 -14.60 4.50 3.19
C LEU A 49 -15.93 5.19 3.52
N PRO A 50 -16.62 4.78 4.60
CA PRO A 50 -17.79 5.47 5.12
C PRO A 50 -17.46 6.91 5.54
N GLU A 51 -18.48 7.69 5.91
CA GLU A 51 -18.29 9.10 6.29
C GLU A 51 -17.35 9.28 7.49
N ASP A 52 -17.43 8.37 8.46
CA ASP A 52 -16.56 8.30 9.65
C ASP A 52 -15.24 7.54 9.41
N GLY A 53 -14.91 7.24 8.15
CA GLY A 53 -13.70 6.50 7.82
C GLY A 53 -12.42 7.35 7.87
N TYR A 54 -11.30 6.67 8.11
CA TYR A 54 -9.98 7.29 8.28
C TYR A 54 -8.92 6.59 7.45
N ILE A 55 -8.03 7.37 6.85
CA ILE A 55 -6.84 6.90 6.14
C ILE A 55 -5.60 7.63 6.67
N LEU A 56 -4.60 6.87 7.07
CA LEU A 56 -3.24 7.35 7.27
C LEU A 56 -2.44 6.99 6.02
N THR A 57 -1.94 8.00 5.29
CA THR A 57 -1.05 7.80 4.15
C THR A 57 0.31 8.40 4.43
N ILE A 58 1.38 7.69 4.03
CA ILE A 58 2.77 8.09 4.32
C ILE A 58 3.54 8.23 3.02
N GLU A 59 4.21 9.38 2.86
CA GLU A 59 5.04 9.67 1.69
C GLU A 59 6.47 10.04 2.13
N GLY A 60 7.47 9.41 1.48
CA GLY A 60 8.88 9.64 1.81
C GLY A 60 9.49 10.92 1.23
N ARG A 61 8.84 11.57 0.27
CA ARG A 61 9.39 12.73 -0.46
C ARG A 61 8.48 13.95 -0.33
N ASP A 62 9.03 15.07 0.15
CA ASP A 62 8.28 16.33 0.33
C ASP A 62 7.57 16.79 -0.95
N THR A 63 8.22 16.69 -2.11
CA THR A 63 7.65 17.11 -3.39
C THR A 63 6.44 16.26 -3.81
N HIS A 64 6.47 14.96 -3.56
CA HIS A 64 5.34 14.05 -3.80
C HIS A 64 4.21 14.31 -2.80
N ALA A 65 4.56 14.48 -1.54
CA ALA A 65 3.59 14.77 -0.48
C ALA A 65 2.84 16.08 -0.73
N ALA A 66 3.54 17.13 -1.17
CA ALA A 66 2.92 18.41 -1.54
C ALA A 66 1.92 18.24 -2.69
N LEU A 67 2.27 17.48 -3.73
CA LEU A 67 1.37 17.16 -4.83
C LEU A 67 0.18 16.32 -4.36
N GLY A 68 0.44 15.31 -3.51
CA GLY A 68 -0.58 14.46 -2.92
C GLY A 68 -1.59 15.26 -2.11
N GLN A 69 -1.10 16.16 -1.24
CA GLN A 69 -1.95 17.03 -0.43
C GLN A 69 -2.84 17.95 -1.29
N GLU A 70 -2.27 18.58 -2.34
CA GLU A 70 -3.04 19.39 -3.28
C GLU A 70 -4.18 18.60 -3.94
N ASN A 71 -3.92 17.36 -4.32
CA ASN A 71 -4.94 16.50 -4.93
C ASN A 71 -5.99 16.02 -3.93
N ILE A 72 -5.60 15.71 -2.68
CA ILE A 72 -6.52 15.38 -1.58
C ILE A 72 -7.47 16.55 -1.29
N ASP A 73 -6.94 17.77 -1.22
CA ASP A 73 -7.74 18.99 -0.99
C ASP A 73 -8.70 19.26 -2.15
N ARG A 74 -8.22 19.15 -3.40
CA ARG A 74 -9.04 19.29 -4.60
C ARG A 74 -10.18 18.27 -4.67
N ALA A 75 -9.91 17.04 -4.21
CA ALA A 75 -10.90 15.98 -4.12
C ALA A 75 -11.86 16.11 -2.93
N GLN A 76 -11.67 17.10 -2.05
CA GLN A 76 -12.45 17.34 -0.82
C GLN A 76 -12.43 16.13 0.14
N LEU A 77 -11.27 15.48 0.29
CA LEU A 77 -11.10 14.27 1.10
C LEU A 77 -10.28 14.51 2.39
N LYS A 78 -9.86 15.75 2.66
CA LYS A 78 -9.01 16.10 3.80
C LYS A 78 -9.57 15.70 5.16
N GLN A 79 -10.90 15.59 5.29
CA GLN A 79 -11.54 15.19 6.55
C GLN A 79 -11.37 13.69 6.87
N LYS A 80 -10.99 12.87 5.86
CA LYS A 80 -10.75 11.43 6.03
C LYS A 80 -9.28 11.06 5.95
N VAL A 81 -8.43 11.93 5.37
CA VAL A 81 -7.05 11.61 5.01
C VAL A 81 -6.07 12.40 5.86
N GLU A 82 -5.26 11.69 6.61
CA GLU A 82 -4.05 12.23 7.27
C GLU A 82 -2.83 11.83 6.44
N LEU A 83 -2.08 12.80 5.92
CA LEU A 83 -0.84 12.58 5.21
C LEU A 83 0.35 12.90 6.11
N LYS A 84 1.24 11.92 6.32
CA LYS A 84 2.52 12.11 7.02
C LYS A 84 3.68 12.03 6.06
N VAL A 85 4.66 12.90 6.26
CA VAL A 85 5.86 12.96 5.43
C VAL A 85 7.06 12.41 6.19
N GLY A 86 7.76 11.44 5.59
CA GLY A 86 8.94 10.82 6.17
C GLY A 86 9.06 9.35 5.80
N ARG A 87 10.09 8.69 6.33
CA ARG A 87 10.30 7.26 6.09
C ARG A 87 9.20 6.45 6.77
N ALA A 88 8.51 5.62 5.98
CA ALA A 88 7.35 4.88 6.48
C ALA A 88 7.68 4.01 7.70
N ALA A 89 8.80 3.28 7.69
CA ALA A 89 9.21 2.46 8.82
C ALA A 89 9.42 3.27 10.11
N GLU A 90 9.97 4.48 10.02
CA GLU A 90 10.18 5.36 11.19
C GLU A 90 8.85 5.88 11.74
N ILE A 91 7.98 6.34 10.83
CA ILE A 91 6.64 6.83 11.22
C ILE A 91 5.83 5.71 11.88
N LEU A 92 5.82 4.50 11.28
CA LEU A 92 5.08 3.36 11.83
C LEU A 92 5.59 2.93 13.21
N LYS A 93 6.91 2.96 13.45
CA LYS A 93 7.52 2.67 14.76
C LYS A 93 7.22 3.74 15.81
N ALA A 94 6.98 4.96 15.38
CA ALA A 94 6.68 6.10 16.26
C ALA A 94 5.18 6.25 16.56
N LEU A 95 4.31 5.45 15.95
CA LEU A 95 2.89 5.46 16.28
C LEU A 95 2.69 5.01 17.72
N PRO A 96 1.73 5.58 18.46
CA PRO A 96 1.40 5.16 19.82
C PRO A 96 1.09 3.65 19.91
N GLU A 97 1.43 3.03 21.03
CA GLU A 97 1.16 1.59 21.26
C GLU A 97 -0.34 1.26 21.26
N ASP A 98 -1.18 2.24 21.62
CA ASP A 98 -2.63 2.16 21.62
C ASP A 98 -3.27 2.59 20.29
N THR A 99 -2.46 2.73 19.23
CA THR A 99 -2.98 3.02 17.89
C THR A 99 -4.01 1.96 17.50
N GLU A 100 -5.23 2.40 17.22
CA GLU A 100 -6.30 1.52 16.75
C GLU A 100 -5.90 0.81 15.46
N ALA A 101 -6.11 -0.51 15.40
CA ALA A 101 -5.71 -1.34 14.28
C ALA A 101 -6.37 -0.91 12.95
N PHE A 102 -5.64 -1.11 11.86
CA PHE A 102 -6.16 -0.87 10.51
C PHE A 102 -6.89 -2.11 9.97
N ASP A 103 -7.95 -1.86 9.21
CA ASP A 103 -8.75 -2.90 8.54
C ASP A 103 -8.17 -3.31 7.20
N PHE A 104 -7.52 -2.34 6.53
CA PHE A 104 -6.89 -2.53 5.23
C PHE A 104 -5.55 -1.79 5.21
N ILE A 105 -4.51 -2.44 4.70
CA ILE A 105 -3.17 -1.86 4.58
C ILE A 105 -2.71 -2.01 3.13
N PHE A 106 -2.44 -0.88 2.46
CA PHE A 106 -1.92 -0.82 1.10
C PHE A 106 -0.45 -0.42 1.12
N ILE A 107 0.41 -1.25 0.53
CA ILE A 107 1.86 -1.04 0.52
C ILE A 107 2.33 -0.89 -0.93
N ASP A 108 2.66 0.35 -1.33
CA ASP A 108 3.24 0.71 -2.62
C ASP A 108 4.40 1.70 -2.45
N ALA A 109 5.36 1.33 -1.62
CA ALA A 109 6.57 2.10 -1.34
C ALA A 109 7.82 1.41 -1.91
N ASP A 110 9.01 1.71 -1.37
CA ASP A 110 10.28 1.10 -1.79
C ASP A 110 10.30 -0.41 -1.49
N LYS A 111 10.54 -1.21 -2.53
CA LYS A 111 10.37 -2.66 -2.50
C LYS A 111 11.42 -3.39 -1.65
N GLN A 112 12.60 -2.80 -1.48
CA GLN A 112 13.64 -3.36 -0.61
C GLN A 112 13.21 -3.42 0.87
N SER A 113 12.30 -2.53 1.30
CA SER A 113 11.79 -2.46 2.67
C SER A 113 10.51 -3.28 2.90
N TYR A 114 10.03 -4.02 1.89
CA TYR A 114 8.79 -4.79 2.00
C TYR A 114 8.75 -5.79 3.16
N PRO A 115 9.83 -6.52 3.51
CA PRO A 115 9.82 -7.37 4.70
C PRO A 115 9.56 -6.59 6.00
N GLU A 116 10.20 -5.43 6.16
CA GLU A 116 10.01 -4.56 7.33
C GLU A 116 8.59 -3.96 7.35
N TYR A 117 8.08 -3.52 6.19
CA TYR A 117 6.72 -3.00 6.09
C TYR A 117 5.67 -4.06 6.42
N LEU A 118 5.87 -5.31 6.00
CA LEU A 118 5.00 -6.42 6.35
C LEU A 118 4.94 -6.63 7.88
N GLU A 119 6.10 -6.71 8.55
CA GLU A 119 6.19 -6.89 10.00
C GLU A 119 5.53 -5.75 10.79
N LEU A 120 5.77 -4.50 10.38
CA LEU A 120 5.15 -3.33 11.01
C LEU A 120 3.64 -3.29 10.76
N SER A 121 3.20 -3.65 9.55
CA SER A 121 1.78 -3.75 9.20
C SER A 121 1.07 -4.81 10.03
N LEU A 122 1.69 -5.96 10.23
CA LEU A 122 1.12 -7.02 11.08
C LEU A 122 0.94 -6.57 12.53
N LYS A 123 1.84 -5.74 13.08
CA LYS A 123 1.67 -5.16 14.43
C LYS A 123 0.48 -4.21 14.53
N LEU A 124 0.18 -3.50 13.45
CA LEU A 124 -0.91 -2.53 13.35
C LEU A 124 -2.23 -3.14 12.81
N SER A 125 -2.28 -4.47 12.72
CA SER A 125 -3.41 -5.24 12.19
C SER A 125 -4.22 -5.91 13.29
N ARG A 126 -5.48 -6.21 12.98
CA ARG A 126 -6.37 -7.11 13.74
C ARG A 126 -6.73 -8.34 12.91
N SER A 127 -7.43 -9.29 13.49
CA SER A 127 -8.00 -10.41 12.74
C SER A 127 -8.93 -9.91 11.64
N GLY A 128 -8.76 -10.44 10.42
CA GLY A 128 -9.49 -10.04 9.22
C GLY A 128 -8.89 -8.86 8.47
N THR A 129 -7.84 -8.19 8.98
CA THR A 129 -7.13 -7.15 8.22
C THR A 129 -6.61 -7.71 6.90
N ILE A 130 -6.83 -6.97 5.82
CA ILE A 130 -6.27 -7.27 4.50
C ILE A 130 -5.00 -6.44 4.31
N ILE A 131 -3.89 -7.09 3.95
CA ILE A 131 -2.65 -6.44 3.54
C ILE A 131 -2.48 -6.64 2.03
N PHE A 132 -2.41 -5.55 1.28
CA PHE A 132 -2.22 -5.52 -0.17
C PHE A 132 -0.84 -4.93 -0.48
N LEU A 133 0.02 -5.68 -1.19
CA LEU A 133 1.37 -5.24 -1.57
C LEU A 133 1.45 -5.15 -3.10
N ASP A 134 1.73 -3.97 -3.62
CA ASP A 134 1.75 -3.73 -5.07
C ASP A 134 3.12 -3.97 -5.71
N ASN A 135 3.13 -4.21 -7.02
CA ASN A 135 4.28 -4.42 -7.89
C ASN A 135 5.22 -5.55 -7.42
N VAL A 136 4.66 -6.71 -7.11
CA VAL A 136 5.42 -7.85 -6.58
C VAL A 136 5.91 -8.83 -7.66
N ILE A 137 5.53 -8.66 -8.93
CA ILE A 137 5.94 -9.55 -10.04
C ILE A 137 7.11 -8.97 -10.84
N ARG A 138 7.14 -7.63 -11.04
CA ARG A 138 8.28 -6.93 -11.67
C ARG A 138 8.66 -7.49 -13.04
N ALA A 139 7.68 -7.63 -13.95
CA ALA A 139 7.85 -8.24 -15.28
C ALA A 139 8.41 -9.68 -15.24
N GLY A 140 8.17 -10.41 -14.14
CA GLY A 140 8.70 -11.76 -13.93
C GLY A 140 10.11 -11.80 -13.30
N GLU A 141 10.76 -10.66 -13.10
CA GLU A 141 12.14 -10.59 -12.58
C GLU A 141 12.32 -11.21 -11.18
N ILE A 142 11.23 -11.37 -10.41
CA ILE A 142 11.28 -12.10 -9.14
C ILE A 142 11.69 -13.57 -9.30
N LEU A 143 11.47 -14.15 -10.48
CA LEU A 143 11.82 -15.54 -10.80
C LEU A 143 13.22 -15.67 -11.43
N ASN A 144 13.85 -14.57 -11.82
CA ASN A 144 15.17 -14.57 -12.43
C ASN A 144 16.24 -14.75 -11.33
N PRO A 145 16.91 -15.93 -11.22
CA PRO A 145 17.84 -16.20 -10.13
C PRO A 145 19.07 -15.29 -10.13
N ASP A 146 19.41 -14.71 -11.29
CA ASP A 146 20.57 -13.84 -11.44
C ASP A 146 20.26 -12.36 -11.14
N ASN A 147 19.00 -12.01 -10.87
CA ASN A 147 18.63 -10.66 -10.51
C ASN A 147 18.68 -10.45 -8.99
N HIS A 148 19.78 -9.85 -8.51
CA HIS A 148 20.02 -9.55 -7.09
C HIS A 148 19.81 -8.06 -6.75
N LYS A 149 19.00 -7.34 -7.52
CA LYS A 149 18.65 -5.95 -7.16
C LYS A 149 17.96 -5.92 -5.79
N PRO A 150 18.29 -4.96 -4.91
CA PRO A 150 17.68 -4.89 -3.57
C PRO A 150 16.15 -4.91 -3.58
N SER A 151 15.52 -4.29 -4.57
CA SER A 151 14.05 -4.30 -4.73
C SER A 151 13.48 -5.68 -5.09
N ILE A 152 14.23 -6.52 -5.80
CA ILE A 152 13.83 -7.89 -6.14
C ILE A 152 14.01 -8.81 -4.94
N GLU A 153 15.17 -8.72 -4.27
CA GLU A 153 15.42 -9.50 -3.05
C GLU A 153 14.43 -9.14 -1.94
N GLY A 154 14.10 -7.86 -1.74
CA GLY A 154 13.11 -7.45 -0.75
C GLY A 154 11.72 -8.08 -1.02
N ILE A 155 11.29 -8.17 -2.28
CA ILE A 155 10.03 -8.85 -2.62
C ILE A 155 10.14 -10.35 -2.33
N ARG A 156 11.24 -11.02 -2.70
CA ARG A 156 11.45 -12.44 -2.41
C ARG A 156 11.43 -12.76 -0.93
N ASP A 157 12.09 -11.92 -0.14
CA ASP A 157 12.15 -12.09 1.32
C ASP A 157 10.79 -11.82 1.97
N MET A 158 10.04 -10.84 1.46
CA MET A 158 8.65 -10.62 1.85
C MET A 158 7.78 -11.86 1.59
N PHE A 159 7.88 -12.51 0.41
CA PHE A 159 7.13 -13.73 0.12
C PHE A 159 7.51 -14.89 1.06
N LYS A 160 8.81 -15.06 1.36
CA LYS A 160 9.27 -16.06 2.34
C LYS A 160 8.68 -15.79 3.72
N ALA A 161 8.66 -14.51 4.16
CA ALA A 161 8.07 -14.12 5.43
C ALA A 161 6.56 -14.40 5.44
N MET A 162 5.82 -14.00 4.40
CA MET A 162 4.37 -14.23 4.30
C MET A 162 3.99 -15.70 4.40
N GLN A 163 4.72 -16.58 3.72
CA GLN A 163 4.41 -18.02 3.61
C GLN A 163 4.34 -18.70 4.97
N ASN A 164 5.20 -18.33 5.91
CA ASN A 164 5.38 -19.00 7.18
C ASN A 164 4.98 -18.17 8.39
N HIS A 165 4.40 -16.99 8.19
CA HIS A 165 4.09 -16.08 9.30
C HIS A 165 2.89 -16.54 10.10
N SER A 166 3.07 -16.71 11.44
CA SER A 166 2.05 -17.24 12.35
C SER A 166 0.75 -16.43 12.38
N ARG A 167 0.83 -15.11 12.12
CA ARG A 167 -0.32 -14.19 12.08
C ARG A 167 -1.01 -14.13 10.72
N ILE A 168 -0.49 -14.72 9.66
CA ILE A 168 -1.14 -14.74 8.34
C ILE A 168 -2.05 -15.98 8.26
N LEU A 169 -3.32 -15.74 7.98
CA LEU A 169 -4.33 -16.78 7.76
C LEU A 169 -4.19 -17.40 6.38
N SER A 170 -4.10 -16.55 5.36
CA SER A 170 -3.94 -16.94 3.97
C SER A 170 -3.27 -15.82 3.19
N CYS A 171 -2.52 -16.19 2.15
CA CYS A 171 -1.92 -15.23 1.23
C CYS A 171 -1.86 -15.79 -0.19
N THR A 172 -1.84 -14.88 -1.17
CA THR A 172 -1.68 -15.21 -2.58
C THR A 172 -1.03 -14.06 -3.33
N ALA A 173 -0.51 -14.33 -4.53
CA ALA A 173 -0.08 -13.31 -5.46
C ALA A 173 -0.79 -13.49 -6.81
N LEU A 174 -1.20 -12.38 -7.42
CA LEU A 174 -1.83 -12.37 -8.73
C LEU A 174 -1.00 -11.54 -9.70
N GLN A 175 -0.82 -12.08 -10.91
CA GLN A 175 -0.19 -11.36 -12.00
C GLN A 175 -1.22 -10.48 -12.70
N THR A 176 -0.77 -9.33 -13.16
CA THR A 176 -1.58 -8.40 -13.95
C THR A 176 -0.85 -8.03 -15.24
N VAL A 177 -1.61 -7.92 -16.32
CA VAL A 177 -1.11 -7.42 -17.62
C VAL A 177 -2.06 -6.33 -18.08
N GLY A 178 -1.53 -5.15 -18.39
CA GLY A 178 -2.35 -4.02 -18.80
C GLY A 178 -1.52 -2.80 -19.19
N SER A 179 -2.11 -1.60 -19.04
CA SER A 179 -1.45 -0.31 -19.38
C SER A 179 -0.13 -0.07 -18.64
N LYS A 180 0.09 -0.75 -17.50
CA LYS A 180 1.32 -0.72 -16.70
C LYS A 180 2.32 -1.82 -17.03
N GLY A 181 2.06 -2.63 -18.06
CA GLY A 181 2.87 -3.78 -18.42
C GLY A 181 2.54 -5.03 -17.62
N HIS A 182 3.50 -5.93 -17.49
CA HIS A 182 3.40 -7.16 -16.69
C HIS A 182 3.93 -6.91 -15.29
N ASP A 183 3.04 -6.91 -14.32
CA ASP A 183 3.37 -6.83 -12.90
C ASP A 183 2.35 -7.66 -12.10
N GLY A 184 2.05 -7.28 -10.87
CA GLY A 184 1.08 -7.94 -10.02
C GLY A 184 1.15 -7.46 -8.59
N PHE A 185 0.28 -8.02 -7.78
CA PHE A 185 0.16 -7.69 -6.36
C PHE A 185 0.04 -8.95 -5.50
N ALA A 186 0.39 -8.83 -4.24
CA ALA A 186 0.14 -9.85 -3.24
C ALA A 186 -0.97 -9.41 -2.29
N LEU A 187 -1.74 -10.39 -1.79
CA LEU A 187 -2.76 -10.21 -0.77
C LEU A 187 -2.48 -11.15 0.40
N ALA A 188 -2.69 -10.67 1.61
CA ALA A 188 -2.71 -11.48 2.82
C ALA A 188 -3.90 -11.10 3.69
N ILE A 189 -4.45 -12.10 4.39
CA ILE A 189 -5.46 -11.92 5.43
C ILE A 189 -4.81 -12.27 6.77
N VAL A 190 -4.95 -11.39 7.74
CA VAL A 190 -4.42 -11.56 9.10
C VAL A 190 -5.37 -12.44 9.93
N LYS A 191 -4.78 -13.33 10.76
CA LYS A 191 -5.53 -14.19 11.72
C LYS A 191 -6.19 -13.37 12.82
#